data_9aa024c4fec2f797b203724ac219d905
#
_entry.id   9aa024c4fec2f797b203724ac219d905
#
_cell.length_a   1.000
_cell.length_b   1.000
_cell.length_c   1.000
_cell.angle_alpha   90.00
_cell.angle_beta   90.00
_cell.angle_gamma   90.00
#
_symmetry.space_group_name_H-M   'P 1'
#
loop_
_entity.id
_entity.type
_entity.pdbx_description
1 polymer ?
#
loop_
_entity_poly.entity_id
_entity_poly.type
_entity_poly.pdbx_seq_one_letter_code
_entity_poly.pdbx_strand_id
1 'polypeptide(L)'
;MCSSDLADEIRERALAHGLGNIRVFGSAVRGEDGFDSDIDLVVTPSAGTDLFDLALFIREVEELTGFPTDAVSDAQVPAALADAVREAVPL
;
A
#
# COMPACT_ATOMS: atom_id res chain seq x y z
N MET A 1 13.86 17.31 6.09
CA MET A 1 13.08 17.29 6.60
C MET A 1 12.51 16.24 7.41
N CYS A 2 11.50 15.68 7.27
CA CYS A 2 11.03 14.79 8.24
C CYS A 2 10.97 13.41 7.73
N SER A 3 10.82 12.50 8.65
CA SER A 3 10.84 11.10 8.32
C SER A 3 9.59 10.68 7.59
N SER A 4 8.61 11.56 7.47
CA SER A 4 7.38 11.20 6.79
C SER A 4 7.46 11.44 5.30
N ASP A 5 8.59 11.84 4.78
CA ASP A 5 8.70 12.13 3.36
C ASP A 5 8.35 10.93 2.51
N LEU A 6 8.76 9.74 2.93
CA LEU A 6 8.51 8.56 2.14
C LEU A 6 7.01 8.25 2.10
N ALA A 7 6.34 8.37 3.22
CA ALA A 7 4.90 8.15 3.26
C ALA A 7 4.17 9.15 2.37
N ASP A 8 4.60 10.40 2.41
CA ASP A 8 3.99 11.41 1.57
C ASP A 8 4.20 11.10 0.09
N GLU A 9 5.38 10.65 -0.27
CA GLU A 9 5.66 10.28 -1.65
C GLU A 9 4.78 9.13 -2.08
N ILE A 10 4.60 8.15 -1.23
CA ILE A 10 3.76 7.02 -1.56
C ILE A 10 2.34 7.49 -1.80
N ARG A 11 1.84 8.37 -0.94
CA ARG A 11 0.47 8.88 -1.10
C ARG A 11 0.33 9.68 -2.38
N GLU A 12 1.33 10.46 -2.73
CA GLU A 12 1.27 11.25 -3.95
C GLU A 12 1.25 10.35 -5.19
N ARG A 13 2.06 9.29 -5.17
CA ARG A 13 2.03 8.36 -6.29
C ARG A 13 0.68 7.70 -6.40
N ALA A 14 0.09 7.35 -5.25
CA ALA A 14 -1.21 6.73 -5.26
C ALA A 14 -2.25 7.65 -5.88
N LEU A 15 -2.24 8.91 -5.50
CA LEU A 15 -3.18 9.87 -6.06
C LEU A 15 -2.99 10.04 -7.55
N ALA A 16 -1.76 10.00 -8.00
CA ALA A 16 -1.48 10.13 -9.44
C ALA A 16 -2.09 8.98 -10.23
N HIS A 17 -2.26 7.83 -9.58
CA HIS A 17 -2.83 6.67 -10.24
C HIS A 17 -4.30 6.45 -9.87
N GLY A 18 -4.92 7.43 -9.24
CA GLY A 18 -6.33 7.31 -8.88
C GLY A 18 -6.58 6.41 -7.69
N LEU A 19 -5.59 6.23 -6.83
CA LEU A 19 -5.72 5.42 -5.64
C LEU A 19 -5.72 6.32 -4.42
N GLY A 20 -6.51 5.99 -3.44
CA GLY A 20 -6.57 6.79 -2.23
C GLY A 20 -6.69 5.92 -1.01
N ASN A 21 -6.79 6.57 0.15
CA ASN A 21 -7.02 5.88 1.41
C ASN A 21 -6.00 4.77 1.63
N ILE A 22 -4.73 5.12 1.52
CA ILE A 22 -3.65 4.15 1.60
C ILE A 22 -3.47 3.74 3.05
N ARG A 23 -3.43 2.43 3.29
CA ARG A 23 -3.24 1.89 4.63
C ARG A 23 -2.21 0.77 4.56
N VAL A 24 -1.53 0.55 5.66
CA VAL A 24 -0.51 -0.49 5.76
C VAL A 24 -1.04 -1.60 6.65
N PHE A 25 -0.84 -2.83 6.27
CA PHE A 25 -1.28 -3.95 7.08
C PHE A 25 -0.23 -5.07 7.02
N GLY A 26 -0.46 -6.12 7.80
CA GLY A 26 0.43 -7.26 7.79
C GLY A 26 1.57 -7.11 8.77
N SER A 27 2.66 -7.78 8.51
CA SER A 27 3.76 -7.80 9.44
C SER A 27 4.41 -6.44 9.62
N ALA A 28 4.28 -5.57 8.63
CA ALA A 28 4.83 -4.24 8.75
C ALA A 28 4.16 -3.47 9.86
N VAL A 29 2.85 -3.68 10.06
CA VAL A 29 2.13 -3.01 11.12
C VAL A 29 2.58 -3.50 12.48
N ARG A 30 2.85 -4.80 12.60
CA ARG A 30 3.24 -5.36 13.86
C ARG A 30 4.64 -5.02 14.26
N GLY A 31 5.42 -4.50 13.35
CA GLY A 31 6.80 -4.20 13.67
C GLY A 31 7.67 -5.39 13.79
N GLU A 32 7.24 -6.53 13.31
CA GLU A 32 8.05 -7.71 13.34
C GLU A 32 9.13 -7.52 12.35
N ASP A 33 10.31 -7.53 12.78
CA ASP A 33 11.33 -7.29 11.88
C ASP A 33 11.57 -8.48 11.12
N GLY A 34 12.03 -8.40 10.07
CA GLY A 34 12.40 -9.47 9.24
C GLY A 34 13.08 -8.87 8.07
N PHE A 35 14.07 -9.49 7.62
CA PHE A 35 14.76 -8.99 6.49
C PHE A 35 13.94 -9.07 5.26
N ASP A 36 12.98 -9.93 5.27
CA ASP A 36 12.14 -10.14 4.12
C ASP A 36 10.79 -9.52 4.29
N SER A 37 10.72 -8.47 5.07
CA SER A 37 9.45 -7.83 5.29
C SER A 37 8.93 -7.24 4.01
N ASP A 38 7.79 -7.69 3.58
CA ASP A 38 7.12 -7.11 2.45
C ASP A 38 6.25 -5.99 2.94
N ILE A 39 6.05 -5.00 2.10
CA ILE A 39 5.15 -3.90 2.40
C ILE A 39 3.80 -4.29 1.85
N ASP A 40 2.80 -4.37 2.73
CA ASP A 40 1.45 -4.72 2.32
C ASP A 40 0.56 -3.51 2.47
N LEU A 41 -0.07 -3.10 1.41
CA LEU A 41 -0.89 -1.90 1.40
C LEU A 41 -2.31 -2.22 0.97
N VAL A 42 -3.25 -1.42 1.48
CA VAL A 42 -4.63 -1.46 1.04
C VAL A 42 -4.94 -0.10 0.46
N VAL A 43 -5.53 -0.07 -0.71
CA VAL A 43 -5.85 1.18 -1.37
C VAL A 43 -7.30 1.17 -1.80
N THR A 44 -7.86 2.36 -1.99
CA THR A 44 -9.21 2.51 -2.49
C THR A 44 -9.11 3.10 -3.90
N PRO A 45 -9.37 2.32 -4.93
CA PRO A 45 -9.28 2.83 -6.29
C PRO A 45 -10.45 3.73 -6.62
N SER A 46 -10.20 4.74 -7.43
CA SER A 46 -11.24 5.62 -7.93
C SER A 46 -11.93 4.99 -9.11
N ALA A 47 -13.05 5.56 -9.48
CA ALA A 47 -13.73 5.13 -10.68
C ALA A 47 -12.81 5.35 -11.88
N GLY A 48 -12.64 4.36 -12.67
CA GLY A 48 -11.77 4.45 -13.82
C GLY A 48 -10.35 3.99 -13.59
N THR A 49 -10.02 3.66 -12.36
CA THR A 49 -8.69 3.14 -12.06
C THR A 49 -8.65 1.66 -12.39
N ASP A 50 -7.62 1.23 -13.11
CA ASP A 50 -7.51 -0.14 -13.53
C ASP A 50 -6.47 -0.87 -12.74
N LEU A 51 -6.35 -2.17 -12.99
CA LEU A 51 -5.29 -2.98 -12.41
C LEU A 51 -3.92 -2.52 -12.87
N PHE A 52 -3.84 -1.96 -14.07
CA PHE A 52 -2.56 -1.43 -14.53
C PHE A 52 -2.09 -0.28 -13.65
N ASP A 53 -3.01 0.57 -13.24
CA ASP A 53 -2.64 1.66 -12.34
C ASP A 53 -2.13 1.12 -11.02
N LEU A 54 -2.77 0.09 -10.52
CA LEU A 54 -2.34 -0.51 -9.27
C LEU A 54 -0.96 -1.13 -9.42
N ALA A 55 -0.73 -1.82 -10.52
CA ALA A 55 0.57 -2.44 -10.75
C ALA A 55 1.69 -1.40 -10.86
N LEU A 56 1.41 -0.31 -11.54
CA LEU A 56 2.39 0.76 -11.65
C LEU A 56 2.67 1.40 -10.30
N PHE A 57 1.64 1.58 -9.51
CA PHE A 57 1.80 2.12 -8.18
C PHE A 57 2.69 1.22 -7.33
N ILE A 58 2.44 -0.08 -7.36
CA ILE A 58 3.23 -1.04 -6.61
C ILE A 58 4.70 -0.94 -7.02
N ARG A 59 4.94 -0.87 -8.32
CA ARG A 59 6.30 -0.80 -8.80
C ARG A 59 6.99 0.47 -8.34
N GLU A 60 6.28 1.58 -8.37
CA GLU A 60 6.86 2.83 -7.94
C GLU A 60 7.19 2.81 -6.46
N VAL A 61 6.34 2.20 -5.64
CA VAL A 61 6.62 2.10 -4.23
C VAL A 61 7.84 1.21 -4.00
N GLU A 62 7.96 0.15 -4.74
CA GLU A 62 9.12 -0.71 -4.61
C GLU A 62 10.41 0.04 -4.93
N GLU A 63 10.35 0.89 -5.94
CA GLU A 63 11.52 1.66 -6.30
C GLU A 63 11.82 2.73 -5.25
N LEU A 64 10.80 3.29 -4.64
CA LEU A 64 11.00 4.30 -3.63
C LEU A 64 11.56 3.72 -2.35
N THR A 65 11.09 2.56 -1.95
CA THR A 65 11.45 1.99 -0.66
C THR A 65 12.57 0.98 -0.75
N GLY A 66 12.72 0.36 -1.89
CA GLY A 66 13.70 -0.71 -2.03
C GLY A 66 13.23 -2.04 -1.48
N PHE A 67 11.94 -2.17 -1.13
CA PHE A 67 11.41 -3.39 -0.58
C PHE A 67 10.28 -3.93 -1.44
N PRO A 68 10.08 -5.23 -1.45
CA PRO A 68 8.93 -5.80 -2.17
C PRO A 68 7.64 -5.22 -1.62
N THR A 69 6.74 -4.86 -2.50
CA THR A 69 5.50 -4.22 -2.13
C THR A 69 4.34 -4.93 -2.77
N ASP A 70 3.27 -5.10 -2.02
CA ASP A 70 2.05 -5.64 -2.54
C ASP A 70 0.93 -4.71 -2.16
N ALA A 71 -0.07 -4.60 -2.98
CA ALA A 71 -1.20 -3.72 -2.69
C ALA A 71 -2.47 -4.38 -3.15
N VAL A 72 -3.52 -4.24 -2.36
CA VAL A 72 -4.81 -4.80 -2.70
C VAL A 72 -5.84 -3.69 -2.65
N SER A 73 -6.85 -3.84 -3.47
CA SER A 73 -7.98 -2.92 -3.49
C SER A 73 -8.94 -3.30 -2.38
N ASP A 74 -9.39 -2.32 -1.61
CA ASP A 74 -10.33 -2.61 -0.54
C ASP A 74 -11.70 -2.98 -1.10
N ALA A 75 -11.91 -2.81 -2.38
CA ALA A 75 -13.16 -3.21 -3.00
C ALA A 75 -13.19 -4.70 -3.31
N GLN A 76 -12.03 -5.35 -3.34
CA GLN A 76 -11.94 -6.76 -3.70
C GLN A 76 -11.00 -7.49 -2.78
N VAL A 77 -11.20 -7.34 -1.50
CA VAL A 77 -10.35 -8.00 -0.52
C VAL A 77 -10.78 -9.43 -0.35
N PRO A 78 -9.86 -10.39 -0.48
CA PRO A 78 -10.22 -11.78 -0.19
C PRO A 78 -10.63 -11.95 1.25
N ALA A 79 -11.49 -12.93 1.50
CA ALA A 79 -11.95 -13.17 2.86
C ALA A 79 -10.80 -13.43 3.80
N ALA A 80 -9.76 -14.08 3.31
CA ALA A 80 -8.62 -14.41 4.16
C ALA A 80 -7.89 -13.17 4.65
N LEU A 81 -8.00 -12.06 3.91
CA LEU A 81 -7.32 -10.83 4.30
C LEU A 81 -8.24 -9.81 4.94
N ALA A 82 -9.52 -10.15 5.09
CA ALA A 82 -10.47 -9.17 5.59
C ALA A 82 -10.09 -8.67 6.97
N ASP A 83 -9.65 -9.56 7.85
CA ASP A 83 -9.28 -9.16 9.19
C ASP A 83 -8.05 -8.28 9.18
N ALA A 84 -7.08 -8.63 8.37
CA ALA A 84 -5.86 -7.84 8.27
C ALA A 84 -6.17 -6.44 7.75
N VAL A 85 -7.07 -6.33 6.80
CA VAL A 85 -7.44 -5.04 6.25
C VAL A 85 -8.11 -4.19 7.31
N ARG A 86 -8.92 -4.81 8.15
CA ARG A 86 -9.61 -4.05 9.20
C ARG A 86 -8.65 -3.51 10.24
N GLU A 87 -7.52 -4.16 10.39
CA GLU A 87 -6.52 -3.70 11.34
C GLU A 87 -5.47 -2.83 10.68
N ALA A 88 -5.63 -2.52 9.41
CA ALA A 88 -4.67 -1.71 8.72
C ALA A 88 -4.61 -0.31 9.29
N VAL A 89 -3.44 0.28 9.24
CA VAL A 89 -3.19 1.59 9.81
C VAL A 89 -2.98 2.58 8.67
N PRO A 90 -3.58 3.76 8.73
CA PRO A 90 -3.38 4.74 7.66
C PRO A 90 -1.91 5.12 7.51
N LEU A 91 -1.50 5.27 6.30
CA LEU A 91 -0.14 5.67 6.00
C LEU A 91 0.03 7.21 6.25
#